data_bae59e6c18eb889116b846ee85738f1f
#
_entry.id   bae59e6c18eb889116b846ee85738f1f
#
_cell.length_a   1.000
_cell.length_b   1.000
_cell.length_c   1.000
_cell.angle_alpha   90.00
_cell.angle_beta   90.00
_cell.angle_gamma   90.00
#
_symmetry.space_group_name_H-M   'P 1'
#
loop_
_entity.id
_entity.type
_entity.pdbx_description
1 polymer ?
#
loop_
_entity_poly.entity_id
_entity_poly.type
_entity_poly.pdbx_seq_one_letter_code
_entity_poly.pdbx_strand_id
1 'polypeptide(L)'
;MKRETVFGILGVLLYTQPSVAQKSVTDTVRLNFNIDSVALEEVVVKGARTPAANSRWSDMHPVELVTVGGANGDLYKALQTLPGTQVQGETGELLVRGGGSYETQTFIDGMHVLNPYTSNGINTPARSRYSTFMFSGVNLASGGASQEYGEALSAVLPLETKDYSKVDKVGVNASVVGVGGGGTKTFDRGSLSVDLNYQNLGLYDKVYSGRRDFEEPYRMFSGAVQFRYTPDERVVWKVYAQYDRTDFSTYEGDNRRLFGLGEDNIYVNATFRRHTSGEWSLSLIHI
;
A
#
# COMPACT_ATOMS: atom_id res chain seq x y z
N MET A 1 39.00 -33.49 4.34
CA MET A 1 39.56 -32.75 5.45
C MET A 1 39.48 -31.26 5.10
N LYS A 2 38.69 -30.48 5.68
CA LYS A 2 38.22 -29.96 6.93
C LYS A 2 36.88 -29.26 6.71
N ARG A 3 35.84 -29.85 7.22
CA ARG A 3 34.53 -29.20 7.49
C ARG A 3 34.46 -29.10 9.00
N GLU A 4 34.87 -28.03 9.59
CA GLU A 4 34.64 -27.73 11.02
C GLU A 4 35.06 -26.28 11.27
N THR A 5 34.16 -25.29 11.13
CA THR A 5 34.33 -24.01 11.89
C THR A 5 33.19 -23.01 11.66
N VAL A 6 31.95 -23.46 11.43
CA VAL A 6 30.80 -22.52 11.38
C VAL A 6 29.73 -22.80 12.45
N PHE A 7 29.86 -23.86 13.24
CA PHE A 7 28.87 -24.18 14.28
C PHE A 7 29.19 -23.61 15.68
N GLY A 8 30.24 -22.84 15.83
CA GLY A 8 30.73 -22.36 17.14
C GLY A 8 30.11 -21.06 17.67
N ILE A 9 29.40 -20.28 16.86
CA ILE A 9 28.91 -18.93 17.29
C ILE A 9 27.44 -18.91 17.67
N LEU A 10 26.64 -19.90 17.29
CA LEU A 10 25.21 -19.95 17.66
C LEU A 10 24.94 -20.69 18.97
N GLY A 11 25.93 -21.34 19.56
CA GLY A 11 25.81 -22.13 20.81
C GLY A 11 26.04 -21.37 22.10
N VAL A 12 26.52 -20.14 22.08
CA VAL A 12 26.90 -19.39 23.29
C VAL A 12 25.75 -18.50 23.84
N LEU A 13 24.66 -18.38 23.14
CA LEU A 13 23.50 -17.53 23.56
C LEU A 13 22.40 -18.29 24.30
N LEU A 14 22.56 -19.58 24.58
CA LEU A 14 21.51 -20.40 25.23
C LEU A 14 21.86 -20.92 26.63
N TYR A 15 22.94 -20.47 27.26
CA TYR A 15 23.31 -21.00 28.58
C TYR A 15 23.76 -19.91 29.55
N THR A 16 22.83 -19.01 29.95
CA THR A 16 22.92 -18.34 31.28
C THR A 16 21.53 -17.91 31.71
N GLN A 17 20.89 -18.76 32.46
CA GLN A 17 19.85 -18.35 33.42
C GLN A 17 20.48 -18.31 34.79
N PRO A 18 20.76 -17.19 35.42
CA PRO A 18 20.68 -17.08 36.85
C PRO A 18 19.32 -16.51 37.25
N SER A 19 18.58 -17.30 38.00
CA SER A 19 17.48 -16.81 38.81
C SER A 19 18.03 -15.82 39.83
N VAL A 20 17.77 -14.54 39.63
CA VAL A 20 17.98 -13.52 40.66
C VAL A 20 16.66 -12.84 40.94
N ALA A 21 16.33 -12.88 42.25
CA ALA A 21 15.14 -12.34 42.87
C ALA A 21 14.83 -10.92 42.39
N GLN A 22 13.57 -10.73 42.09
CA GLN A 22 12.89 -9.52 41.75
C GLN A 22 13.13 -8.45 42.84
N LYS A 23 14.00 -7.51 42.58
CA LYS A 23 14.08 -6.26 43.32
C LYS A 23 13.39 -5.22 42.47
N SER A 24 12.21 -4.81 42.91
CA SER A 24 11.44 -3.73 42.30
C SER A 24 12.26 -2.45 42.36
N VAL A 25 12.85 -2.07 41.23
CA VAL A 25 13.33 -0.70 41.02
C VAL A 25 12.31 -0.03 40.10
N THR A 26 11.47 0.76 40.75
CA THR A 26 10.55 1.68 40.08
C THR A 26 11.36 2.91 39.64
N ASP A 27 12.22 2.74 38.64
CA ASP A 27 12.74 3.85 37.90
C ASP A 27 11.92 3.97 36.62
N THR A 28 10.83 4.71 36.75
CA THR A 28 10.06 5.19 35.60
C THR A 28 10.92 6.25 34.91
N VAL A 29 11.67 5.84 33.89
CA VAL A 29 12.22 6.78 32.94
C VAL A 29 11.02 7.41 32.23
N ARG A 30 10.55 8.54 32.74
CA ARG A 30 9.61 9.40 32.03
C ARG A 30 10.37 10.02 30.87
N LEU A 31 10.35 9.39 29.72
CA LEU A 31 10.63 10.09 28.48
C LEU A 31 9.50 11.10 28.30
N ASN A 32 9.72 12.33 28.74
CA ASN A 32 8.89 13.46 28.37
C ASN A 32 9.15 13.72 26.88
N PHE A 33 8.41 13.01 26.03
CA PHE A 33 8.17 13.51 24.69
C PHE A 33 7.26 14.72 24.87
N ASN A 34 7.83 15.92 24.84
CA ASN A 34 7.09 17.13 24.61
C ASN A 34 6.57 17.04 23.18
N ILE A 35 5.51 16.26 23.00
CA ILE A 35 4.67 16.38 21.83
C ILE A 35 3.91 17.66 22.11
N ASP A 36 4.44 18.78 21.62
CA ASP A 36 3.60 19.94 21.40
C ASP A 36 2.43 19.43 20.59
N SER A 37 1.31 19.26 21.27
CA SER A 37 0.03 19.01 20.62
C SER A 37 -0.28 20.30 19.85
N VAL A 38 0.34 20.46 18.69
CA VAL A 38 -0.19 21.35 17.67
C VAL A 38 -1.55 20.76 17.38
N ALA A 39 -2.58 21.39 17.93
CA ALA A 39 -3.94 21.13 17.55
C ALA A 39 -3.97 21.30 16.03
N LEU A 40 -3.97 20.16 15.32
CA LEU A 40 -4.24 20.15 13.91
C LEU A 40 -5.70 20.59 13.82
N GLU A 41 -5.92 21.86 13.55
CA GLU A 41 -7.16 22.27 12.93
C GLU A 41 -7.22 21.55 11.60
N GLU A 42 -7.81 20.37 11.66
CA GLU A 42 -8.22 19.62 10.50
C GLU A 42 -9.24 20.47 9.77
N VAL A 43 -8.79 21.24 8.81
CA VAL A 43 -9.68 21.79 7.79
C VAL A 43 -10.12 20.62 6.94
N VAL A 44 -11.03 19.84 7.48
CA VAL A 44 -11.80 18.85 6.74
C VAL A 44 -12.70 19.65 5.82
N VAL A 45 -12.21 19.96 4.64
CA VAL A 45 -13.10 20.25 3.52
C VAL A 45 -13.74 18.91 3.14
N LYS A 46 -14.67 18.50 3.96
CA LYS A 46 -15.63 17.48 3.61
C LYS A 46 -16.52 18.08 2.51
N GLY A 47 -16.06 17.97 1.28
CA GLY A 47 -17.02 17.76 0.21
C GLY A 47 -17.74 16.49 0.62
N ALA A 48 -18.91 16.66 1.24
CA ALA A 48 -19.67 15.57 1.83
C ALA A 48 -20.13 14.63 0.71
N ARG A 49 -19.30 13.70 0.32
CA ARG A 49 -19.75 12.41 -0.13
C ARG A 49 -20.00 11.59 1.13
N THR A 50 -21.10 11.89 1.80
CA THR A 50 -21.62 11.01 2.84
C THR A 50 -21.95 9.71 2.12
N PRO A 51 -21.25 8.59 2.41
CA PRO A 51 -21.73 7.30 1.97
C PRO A 51 -23.19 7.21 2.44
N ALA A 52 -24.08 6.79 1.56
CA ALA A 52 -25.47 6.59 1.97
C ALA A 52 -25.47 5.80 3.28
N ALA A 53 -26.26 6.21 4.27
CA ALA A 53 -26.21 5.72 5.67
C ALA A 53 -26.35 4.19 5.84
N ASN A 54 -26.57 3.46 4.74
CA ASN A 54 -26.67 2.00 4.67
C ASN A 54 -25.55 1.34 3.85
N SER A 55 -24.52 2.09 3.39
CA SER A 55 -23.42 1.48 2.68
C SER A 55 -22.49 0.77 3.68
N ARG A 56 -22.13 -0.48 3.38
CA ARG A 56 -21.18 -1.27 4.17
C ARG A 56 -19.76 -0.87 3.81
N TRP A 57 -19.39 0.33 4.20
CA TRP A 57 -18.05 0.85 4.05
C TRP A 57 -17.15 0.37 5.18
N SER A 58 -15.98 -0.12 4.83
CA SER A 58 -14.88 -0.38 5.78
C SER A 58 -13.80 0.64 5.50
N ASP A 59 -13.53 1.51 6.45
CA ASP A 59 -12.49 2.53 6.39
C ASP A 59 -11.25 2.03 7.12
N MET A 60 -10.09 2.07 6.47
CA MET A 60 -8.80 1.72 7.07
C MET A 60 -7.80 2.84 6.84
N HIS A 61 -7.18 3.26 7.93
CA HIS A 61 -6.08 4.22 7.86
C HIS A 61 -4.82 3.56 7.25
N PRO A 62 -3.97 4.28 6.48
CA PRO A 62 -2.76 3.72 5.88
C PRO A 62 -1.83 3.02 6.88
N VAL A 63 -1.74 3.50 8.12
CA VAL A 63 -0.95 2.85 9.17
C VAL A 63 -1.55 1.49 9.57
N GLU A 64 -2.86 1.38 9.64
CA GLU A 64 -3.53 0.11 9.94
C GLU A 64 -3.24 -0.92 8.85
N LEU A 65 -3.32 -0.52 7.57
CA LEU A 65 -3.04 -1.38 6.43
C LEU A 65 -1.62 -1.97 6.48
N VAL A 66 -0.62 -1.17 6.83
CA VAL A 66 0.77 -1.66 6.88
C VAL A 66 1.08 -2.47 8.14
N THR A 67 0.28 -2.33 9.21
CA THR A 67 0.43 -3.08 10.45
C THR A 67 -0.36 -4.40 10.47
N VAL A 68 -1.21 -4.66 9.47
CA VAL A 68 -1.91 -5.94 9.34
C VAL A 68 -0.90 -7.08 9.22
N GLY A 69 -0.98 -8.03 10.14
CA GLY A 69 -0.10 -9.20 10.17
C GLY A 69 -0.17 -9.99 8.86
N GLY A 70 0.99 -10.27 8.28
CA GLY A 70 1.09 -11.03 7.03
C GLY A 70 0.78 -10.28 5.74
N ALA A 71 0.29 -9.03 5.79
CA ALA A 71 0.06 -8.22 4.60
C ALA A 71 1.35 -7.64 4.01
N ASN A 72 2.40 -7.47 4.84
CA ASN A 72 3.69 -6.89 4.42
C ASN A 72 3.54 -5.53 3.73
N GLY A 73 2.59 -4.70 4.17
CA GLY A 73 2.31 -3.39 3.61
C GLY A 73 1.53 -3.42 2.28
N ASP A 74 1.11 -4.58 1.81
CA ASP A 74 0.29 -4.71 0.62
C ASP A 74 -1.16 -4.32 0.90
N LEU A 75 -1.69 -3.42 0.06
CA LEU A 75 -3.03 -2.89 0.19
C LEU A 75 -4.12 -3.97 0.12
N TYR A 76 -4.11 -4.77 -0.94
CA TYR A 76 -5.16 -5.76 -1.17
C TYR A 76 -5.08 -6.90 -0.17
N LYS A 77 -3.87 -7.29 0.20
CA LYS A 77 -3.67 -8.33 1.21
C LYS A 77 -4.13 -7.90 2.60
N ALA A 78 -3.99 -6.63 2.93
CA ALA A 78 -4.58 -6.07 4.15
C ALA A 78 -6.11 -6.08 4.08
N LEU A 79 -6.69 -5.68 2.95
CA LEU A 79 -8.15 -5.70 2.75
C LEU A 79 -8.75 -7.11 2.78
N GLN A 80 -8.00 -8.15 2.43
CA GLN A 80 -8.43 -9.54 2.53
C GLN A 80 -8.71 -10.02 3.96
N THR A 81 -8.36 -9.23 4.97
CA THR A 81 -8.68 -9.52 6.38
C THR A 81 -10.03 -8.95 6.82
N LEU A 82 -10.67 -8.14 5.98
CA LEU A 82 -11.95 -7.53 6.28
C LEU A 82 -13.12 -8.52 6.17
N PRO A 83 -14.19 -8.35 6.95
CA PRO A 83 -15.38 -9.17 6.82
C PRO A 83 -15.99 -9.09 5.43
N GLY A 84 -16.30 -10.25 4.83
CA GLY A 84 -16.88 -10.35 3.50
C GLY A 84 -15.88 -10.34 2.36
N THR A 85 -14.60 -10.27 2.65
CA THR A 85 -13.53 -10.50 1.68
C THR A 85 -13.07 -11.95 1.70
N GLN A 86 -12.50 -12.41 0.61
CA GLN A 86 -12.04 -13.77 0.44
C GLN A 86 -10.71 -13.81 -0.30
N VAL A 87 -9.96 -14.87 -0.10
CA VAL A 87 -8.74 -15.19 -0.83
C VAL A 87 -9.01 -16.42 -1.68
N GLN A 88 -8.70 -16.38 -2.96
CA GLN A 88 -8.79 -17.51 -3.86
C GLN A 88 -7.41 -18.09 -4.10
N GLY A 89 -7.09 -19.21 -3.46
CA GLY A 89 -5.78 -19.84 -3.61
C GLY A 89 -4.63 -18.88 -3.28
N GLU A 90 -3.65 -18.82 -4.16
CA GLU A 90 -2.47 -17.96 -4.03
C GLU A 90 -2.46 -16.80 -5.02
N THR A 91 -3.61 -16.40 -5.59
CA THR A 91 -3.66 -15.34 -6.61
C THR A 91 -3.29 -13.98 -6.07
N GLY A 92 -3.54 -13.72 -4.78
CA GLY A 92 -3.30 -12.42 -4.14
C GLY A 92 -4.36 -11.35 -4.46
N GLU A 93 -5.31 -11.66 -5.32
CA GLU A 93 -6.38 -10.74 -5.72
C GLU A 93 -7.48 -10.63 -4.65
N LEU A 94 -8.15 -9.48 -4.60
CA LEU A 94 -9.24 -9.23 -3.66
C LEU A 94 -10.58 -9.71 -4.22
N LEU A 95 -11.16 -10.70 -3.59
CA LEU A 95 -12.52 -11.18 -3.87
C LEU A 95 -13.45 -10.71 -2.76
N VAL A 96 -14.62 -10.21 -3.13
CA VAL A 96 -15.59 -9.68 -2.18
C VAL A 96 -16.94 -10.36 -2.40
N ARG A 97 -17.51 -10.91 -1.32
CA ARG A 97 -18.85 -11.55 -1.31
C ARG A 97 -19.07 -12.60 -2.39
N GLY A 98 -18.03 -13.36 -2.72
CA GLY A 98 -18.11 -14.42 -3.73
C GLY A 98 -18.00 -13.93 -5.17
N GLY A 99 -17.85 -12.63 -5.40
CA GLY A 99 -17.55 -12.08 -6.72
C GLY A 99 -16.09 -12.26 -7.11
N GLY A 100 -15.80 -12.25 -8.41
CA GLY A 100 -14.45 -12.31 -8.94
C GLY A 100 -13.68 -11.00 -8.69
N SER A 101 -12.35 -11.05 -8.80
CA SER A 101 -11.50 -9.87 -8.62
C SER A 101 -11.81 -8.75 -9.62
N TYR A 102 -12.22 -9.10 -10.84
CA TYR A 102 -12.64 -8.17 -11.89
C TYR A 102 -13.98 -7.48 -11.62
N GLU A 103 -14.77 -7.96 -10.65
CA GLU A 103 -16.01 -7.35 -10.20
C GLU A 103 -15.79 -6.31 -9.09
N THR A 104 -14.58 -6.25 -8.55
CA THR A 104 -14.14 -5.26 -7.59
C THR A 104 -13.38 -4.16 -8.30
N GLN A 105 -13.97 -2.98 -8.41
CA GLN A 105 -13.38 -1.88 -9.15
C GLN A 105 -12.61 -0.92 -8.26
N THR A 106 -11.41 -0.55 -8.71
CA THR A 106 -10.53 0.39 -8.00
C THR A 106 -10.55 1.75 -8.70
N PHE A 107 -10.64 2.80 -7.91
CA PHE A 107 -10.61 4.19 -8.39
C PHE A 107 -9.56 4.99 -7.64
N ILE A 108 -8.79 5.82 -8.33
CA ILE A 108 -7.87 6.77 -7.71
C ILE A 108 -8.33 8.19 -8.02
N ASP A 109 -8.66 8.97 -6.99
CA ASP A 109 -9.23 10.32 -7.09
C ASP A 109 -10.44 10.39 -8.05
N GLY A 110 -11.24 9.32 -8.11
CA GLY A 110 -12.41 9.20 -8.97
C GLY A 110 -12.18 8.66 -10.37
N MET A 111 -10.92 8.36 -10.74
CA MET A 111 -10.57 7.74 -12.02
C MET A 111 -10.43 6.23 -11.86
N HIS A 112 -11.04 5.48 -12.76
CA HIS A 112 -10.97 4.02 -12.79
C HIS A 112 -9.55 3.53 -13.08
N VAL A 113 -9.13 2.50 -12.36
CA VAL A 113 -7.85 1.82 -12.52
C VAL A 113 -8.07 0.46 -13.18
N LEU A 114 -7.63 0.31 -14.42
CA LEU A 114 -7.86 -0.91 -15.19
C LEU A 114 -7.07 -2.11 -14.66
N ASN A 115 -5.85 -1.89 -14.20
CA ASN A 115 -4.98 -2.97 -13.72
C ASN A 115 -4.35 -2.60 -12.36
N PRO A 116 -5.05 -2.86 -11.25
CA PRO A 116 -4.58 -2.47 -9.93
C PRO A 116 -3.57 -3.46 -9.33
N TYR A 117 -3.38 -4.62 -9.94
CA TYR A 117 -2.50 -5.68 -9.46
C TYR A 117 -1.23 -5.80 -10.29
N THR A 118 -0.14 -6.21 -9.66
CA THR A 118 1.03 -6.73 -10.38
C THR A 118 0.71 -8.08 -10.98
N SER A 119 1.41 -8.45 -12.03
CA SER A 119 1.28 -9.78 -12.58
C SER A 119 1.69 -10.84 -11.57
N ASN A 120 0.93 -11.91 -11.52
CA ASN A 120 1.20 -13.07 -10.69
C ASN A 120 1.94 -14.17 -11.48
N GLY A 121 2.64 -15.00 -10.74
CA GLY A 121 3.24 -16.23 -11.25
C GLY A 121 2.97 -17.39 -10.31
N ILE A 122 3.47 -18.56 -10.64
CA ILE A 122 3.35 -19.72 -9.77
C ILE A 122 4.02 -19.43 -8.43
N ASN A 123 3.30 -19.66 -7.35
CA ASN A 123 3.74 -19.36 -5.98
C ASN A 123 4.20 -17.92 -5.76
N THR A 124 3.79 -17.00 -6.65
CA THR A 124 4.07 -15.57 -6.54
C THR A 124 2.75 -14.81 -6.68
N PRO A 125 2.05 -14.54 -5.57
CA PRO A 125 0.75 -13.88 -5.61
C PRO A 125 0.89 -12.44 -6.11
N ALA A 126 -0.13 -11.99 -6.84
CA ALA A 126 -0.27 -10.59 -7.22
C ALA A 126 -0.25 -9.68 -5.99
N ARG A 127 0.25 -8.47 -6.17
CA ARG A 127 0.32 -7.43 -5.15
C ARG A 127 -0.27 -6.14 -5.66
N SER A 128 -0.51 -5.22 -4.75
CA SER A 128 -0.86 -3.86 -5.13
C SER A 128 0.28 -3.20 -5.91
N ARG A 129 -0.06 -2.57 -7.03
CA ARG A 129 0.88 -1.67 -7.73
C ARG A 129 1.09 -0.37 -6.96
N TYR A 130 0.11 0.01 -6.16
CA TYR A 130 0.02 1.31 -5.52
C TYR A 130 0.50 1.27 -4.08
N SER A 131 1.38 2.21 -3.72
CA SER A 131 1.86 2.37 -2.35
C SER A 131 0.76 2.93 -1.46
N THR A 132 0.45 2.23 -0.36
CA THR A 132 -0.52 2.68 0.64
C THR A 132 -0.19 4.04 1.23
N PHE A 133 1.10 4.41 1.23
CA PHE A 133 1.56 5.68 1.78
C PHE A 133 1.18 6.91 0.95
N MET A 134 0.74 6.72 -0.30
CA MET A 134 0.32 7.80 -1.18
C MET A 134 -1.14 8.22 -0.97
N PHE A 135 -1.93 7.41 -0.24
CA PHE A 135 -3.35 7.64 0.00
C PHE A 135 -3.64 8.16 1.41
N SER A 136 -4.71 8.93 1.56
CA SER A 136 -5.18 9.48 2.84
C SER A 136 -5.89 8.44 3.69
N GLY A 137 -6.57 7.51 3.05
CA GLY A 137 -7.31 6.40 3.62
C GLY A 137 -7.73 5.43 2.54
N VAL A 138 -8.22 4.29 2.95
CA VAL A 138 -8.72 3.25 2.06
C VAL A 138 -10.11 2.86 2.50
N ASN A 139 -11.09 3.10 1.65
CA ASN A 139 -12.49 2.81 1.89
C ASN A 139 -12.92 1.66 0.98
N LEU A 140 -13.32 0.55 1.55
CA LEU A 140 -13.88 -0.57 0.80
C LEU A 140 -15.41 -0.58 0.95
N ALA A 141 -16.11 -0.34 -0.16
CA ALA A 141 -17.55 -0.54 -0.23
C ALA A 141 -17.86 -1.95 -0.71
N SER A 142 -18.22 -2.84 0.19
CA SER A 142 -18.58 -4.21 -0.12
C SER A 142 -20.06 -4.35 -0.57
N GLY A 143 -20.45 -3.59 -1.58
CA GLY A 143 -21.79 -3.52 -2.17
C GLY A 143 -22.57 -2.26 -1.79
N GLY A 144 -23.54 -1.88 -2.63
CA GLY A 144 -24.31 -0.66 -2.46
C GLY A 144 -23.51 0.63 -2.73
N ALA A 145 -22.54 0.56 -3.61
CA ALA A 145 -21.77 1.71 -4.04
C ALA A 145 -22.65 2.74 -4.80
N SER A 146 -22.22 3.99 -4.80
CA SER A 146 -22.90 5.06 -5.55
C SER A 146 -22.88 4.77 -7.06
N GLN A 147 -23.87 5.24 -7.77
CA GLN A 147 -24.01 5.10 -9.23
C GLN A 147 -22.84 5.72 -10.02
N GLU A 148 -22.03 6.57 -9.40
CA GLU A 148 -20.83 7.14 -10.01
C GLU A 148 -19.73 6.11 -10.26
N TYR A 149 -19.77 4.97 -9.54
CA TYR A 149 -18.83 3.87 -9.71
C TYR A 149 -19.47 2.80 -10.61
N GLY A 150 -19.28 2.96 -11.92
CA GLY A 150 -19.75 1.98 -12.91
C GLY A 150 -19.01 0.65 -12.81
N GLU A 151 -19.62 -0.38 -13.38
CA GLU A 151 -19.04 -1.73 -13.56
C GLU A 151 -18.64 -2.48 -12.27
N ALA A 152 -18.90 -1.92 -11.10
CA ALA A 152 -18.61 -2.53 -9.82
C ALA A 152 -19.76 -3.43 -9.36
N LEU A 153 -19.66 -4.72 -9.68
CA LEU A 153 -20.69 -5.70 -9.34
C LEU A 153 -20.57 -6.22 -7.91
N SER A 154 -19.34 -6.33 -7.41
CA SER A 154 -19.04 -6.90 -6.09
C SER A 154 -18.65 -5.84 -5.08
N ALA A 155 -17.65 -5.04 -5.38
CA ALA A 155 -17.15 -4.00 -4.48
C ALA A 155 -16.53 -2.82 -5.22
N VAL A 156 -16.40 -1.69 -4.51
CA VAL A 156 -15.68 -0.49 -4.94
C VAL A 156 -14.60 -0.16 -3.94
N LEU A 157 -13.40 0.13 -4.45
CA LEU A 157 -12.26 0.58 -3.70
C LEU A 157 -11.84 1.99 -4.17
N PRO A 158 -12.43 3.06 -3.64
CA PRO A 158 -11.96 4.41 -3.89
C PRO A 158 -10.72 4.70 -3.05
N LEU A 159 -9.64 5.06 -3.72
CA LEU A 159 -8.38 5.50 -3.15
C LEU A 159 -8.27 7.01 -3.36
N GLU A 160 -8.21 7.74 -2.28
CA GLU A 160 -8.00 9.18 -2.34
C GLU A 160 -6.54 9.50 -2.07
N THR A 161 -5.88 10.19 -2.99
CA THR A 161 -4.51 10.64 -2.77
C THR A 161 -4.47 11.64 -1.62
N LYS A 162 -3.36 11.62 -0.87
CA LYS A 162 -3.20 12.47 0.31
C LYS A 162 -3.51 13.92 0.02
N ASP A 163 -4.21 14.51 0.95
CA ASP A 163 -4.47 15.93 0.95
C ASP A 163 -3.21 16.74 1.32
N TYR A 164 -3.34 18.06 1.26
CA TYR A 164 -2.25 18.98 1.56
C TYR A 164 -1.60 18.65 2.91
N SER A 165 -0.30 18.37 2.88
CA SER A 165 0.48 18.19 4.11
C SER A 165 1.08 19.52 4.50
N LYS A 166 0.86 19.97 5.73
CA LYS A 166 1.48 21.19 6.29
C LYS A 166 2.93 20.96 6.77
N VAL A 167 3.38 19.71 6.78
CA VAL A 167 4.66 19.32 7.35
C VAL A 167 5.45 18.46 6.37
N ASP A 168 6.73 18.76 6.22
CA ASP A 168 7.66 17.91 5.48
C ASP A 168 7.80 16.56 6.19
N LYS A 169 7.76 15.49 5.40
CA LYS A 169 7.86 14.11 5.92
C LYS A 169 8.85 13.32 5.08
N VAL A 170 9.61 12.48 5.74
CA VAL A 170 10.47 11.49 5.09
C VAL A 170 10.29 10.17 5.81
N GLY A 171 10.22 9.09 5.06
CA GLY A 171 10.11 7.74 5.59
C GLY A 171 10.95 6.78 4.78
N VAL A 172 11.52 5.80 5.44
CA VAL A 172 12.22 4.68 4.82
C VAL A 172 11.70 3.38 5.41
N ASN A 173 11.65 2.35 4.60
CA ASN A 173 11.28 1.01 5.05
C ASN A 173 12.28 0.00 4.49
N ALA A 174 12.51 -1.07 5.23
CA ALA A 174 13.30 -2.19 4.78
C ALA A 174 12.70 -3.49 5.28
N SER A 175 12.74 -4.51 4.44
CA SER A 175 12.28 -5.86 4.75
C SER A 175 13.20 -6.89 4.11
N VAL A 176 13.01 -8.16 4.41
CA VAL A 176 13.78 -9.27 3.78
C VAL A 176 13.54 -9.34 2.27
N VAL A 177 12.42 -8.80 1.79
CA VAL A 177 12.03 -8.85 0.39
C VAL A 177 12.25 -7.55 -0.37
N GLY A 178 12.67 -6.45 0.31
CA GLY A 178 12.87 -5.19 -0.39
C GLY A 178 13.13 -4.00 0.52
N VAL A 179 13.37 -2.89 -0.13
CA VAL A 179 13.60 -1.59 0.50
C VAL A 179 12.75 -0.54 -0.18
N GLY A 180 12.35 0.45 0.57
CA GLY A 180 11.59 1.57 0.02
C GLY A 180 11.83 2.85 0.82
N GLY A 181 11.38 3.93 0.25
CA GLY A 181 11.41 5.21 0.92
C GLY A 181 10.67 6.27 0.14
N GLY A 182 10.24 7.26 0.85
CA GLY A 182 9.51 8.36 0.26
C GLY A 182 9.51 9.58 1.15
N GLY A 183 8.96 10.64 0.63
CA GLY A 183 8.84 11.86 1.38
C GLY A 183 7.86 12.83 0.75
N THR A 184 7.49 13.82 1.54
CA THR A 184 6.64 14.93 1.12
C THR A 184 7.38 16.22 1.42
N LYS A 185 7.53 17.05 0.40
CA LYS A 185 8.00 18.43 0.54
C LYS A 185 6.81 19.37 0.40
N THR A 186 6.68 20.27 1.36
CA THR A 186 5.60 21.26 1.38
C THR A 186 6.11 22.63 0.96
N PHE A 187 5.26 23.42 0.35
CA PHE A 187 5.48 24.81 0.00
C PHE A 187 4.18 25.60 0.22
N ASP A 188 4.22 26.93 0.13
CA ASP A 188 3.13 27.82 0.57
C ASP A 188 1.72 27.43 0.09
N ARG A 189 1.60 26.89 -1.12
CA ARG A 189 0.30 26.58 -1.72
C ARG A 189 0.21 25.18 -2.29
N GLY A 190 1.08 24.27 -1.85
CA GLY A 190 1.07 22.94 -2.38
C GLY A 190 2.03 21.98 -1.71
N SER A 191 2.10 20.77 -2.25
CA SER A 191 3.03 19.75 -1.80
C SER A 191 3.43 18.84 -2.95
N LEU A 192 4.63 18.28 -2.85
CA LEU A 192 5.15 17.24 -3.72
C LEU A 192 5.50 16.03 -2.87
N SER A 193 4.91 14.91 -3.17
CA SER A 193 5.23 13.63 -2.52
C SER A 193 5.87 12.68 -3.53
N VAL A 194 6.86 11.93 -3.09
CA VAL A 194 7.53 10.88 -3.88
C VAL A 194 7.62 9.63 -3.02
N ASP A 195 7.38 8.48 -3.61
CA ASP A 195 7.55 7.16 -2.99
C ASP A 195 8.24 6.23 -3.98
N LEU A 196 9.29 5.54 -3.52
CA LEU A 196 10.07 4.63 -4.33
C LEU A 196 10.23 3.31 -3.57
N ASN A 197 9.97 2.20 -4.24
CA ASN A 197 10.09 0.88 -3.66
C ASN A 197 10.82 -0.06 -4.62
N TYR A 198 11.70 -0.88 -4.07
CA TYR A 198 12.36 -1.96 -4.78
C TYR A 198 12.18 -3.27 -4.01
N GLN A 199 11.70 -4.29 -4.69
CA GLN A 199 11.53 -5.63 -4.15
C GLN A 199 12.38 -6.63 -4.92
N ASN A 200 12.96 -7.60 -4.20
CA ASN A 200 13.74 -8.67 -4.80
C ASN A 200 13.63 -9.91 -3.90
N LEU A 201 13.00 -10.96 -4.42
CA LEU A 201 12.82 -12.21 -3.68
C LEU A 201 14.06 -13.10 -3.65
N GLY A 202 15.15 -12.75 -4.34
CA GLY A 202 16.34 -13.57 -4.40
C GLY A 202 17.05 -13.79 -3.05
N LEU A 203 16.97 -12.82 -2.13
CA LEU A 203 17.46 -13.01 -0.76
C LEU A 203 16.55 -13.94 0.04
N TYR A 204 15.25 -13.78 -0.10
CA TYR A 204 14.27 -14.62 0.56
C TYR A 204 14.40 -16.08 0.12
N ASP A 205 14.58 -16.35 -1.16
CA ASP A 205 14.72 -17.71 -1.71
C ASP A 205 16.03 -18.37 -1.26
N LYS A 206 17.11 -17.61 -1.04
CA LYS A 206 18.34 -18.16 -0.47
C LYS A 206 18.20 -18.59 0.98
N VAL A 207 17.35 -17.89 1.76
CA VAL A 207 17.12 -18.21 3.18
C VAL A 207 16.07 -19.31 3.34
N TYR A 208 15.03 -19.28 2.51
CA TYR A 208 13.88 -20.21 2.57
C TYR A 208 13.81 -21.08 1.32
N SER A 209 14.93 -21.69 0.95
CA SER A 209 15.05 -22.53 -0.24
C SER A 209 14.05 -23.68 -0.24
N GLY A 210 13.45 -23.97 -1.39
CA GLY A 210 12.64 -25.16 -1.64
C GLY A 210 11.18 -24.95 -1.99
N ARG A 211 10.67 -23.73 -2.08
CA ARG A 211 9.26 -23.47 -2.47
C ARG A 211 9.09 -22.94 -3.88
N ARG A 212 10.14 -22.37 -4.47
CA ARG A 212 10.07 -21.72 -5.79
C ARG A 212 11.27 -22.15 -6.63
N ASP A 213 11.02 -22.43 -7.90
CA ASP A 213 12.03 -22.80 -8.87
C ASP A 213 12.22 -21.64 -9.84
N PHE A 214 12.80 -20.53 -9.34
CA PHE A 214 13.10 -19.36 -10.14
C PHE A 214 14.40 -19.58 -10.93
N GLU A 215 14.38 -19.25 -12.23
CA GLU A 215 15.58 -18.99 -13.02
C GLU A 215 16.07 -17.57 -12.71
N GLU A 216 15.15 -16.58 -12.80
CA GLU A 216 15.37 -15.23 -12.34
C GLU A 216 14.38 -14.90 -11.24
N PRO A 217 14.87 -14.52 -10.03
CA PRO A 217 13.99 -14.22 -8.93
C PRO A 217 13.12 -13.00 -9.23
N TYR A 218 11.91 -12.99 -8.69
CA TYR A 218 10.99 -11.87 -8.79
C TYR A 218 11.67 -10.57 -8.35
N ARG A 219 11.63 -9.57 -9.23
CA ARG A 219 12.09 -8.21 -8.98
C ARG A 219 10.97 -7.24 -9.38
N MET A 220 10.75 -6.26 -8.53
CA MET A 220 9.80 -5.19 -8.81
C MET A 220 10.43 -3.86 -8.41
N PHE A 221 10.37 -2.90 -9.29
CA PHE A 221 10.60 -1.49 -8.99
C PHE A 221 9.28 -0.74 -9.13
N SER A 222 8.94 0.10 -8.17
CA SER A 222 7.81 0.99 -8.27
C SER A 222 8.17 2.39 -7.79
N GLY A 223 7.68 3.39 -8.50
CA GLY A 223 7.84 4.80 -8.16
C GLY A 223 6.54 5.55 -8.36
N ALA A 224 6.16 6.34 -7.36
CA ALA A 224 4.98 7.19 -7.40
C ALA A 224 5.35 8.64 -7.10
N VAL A 225 4.68 9.55 -7.79
CA VAL A 225 4.81 10.99 -7.58
C VAL A 225 3.41 11.58 -7.47
N GLN A 226 3.19 12.39 -6.46
CA GLN A 226 1.97 13.16 -6.29
C GLN A 226 2.30 14.64 -6.14
N PHE A 227 1.73 15.45 -7.00
CA PHE A 227 1.76 16.90 -6.91
C PHE A 227 0.38 17.43 -6.57
N ARG A 228 0.33 18.36 -5.63
CA ARG A 228 -0.89 19.06 -5.26
C ARG A 228 -0.62 20.55 -5.17
N TYR A 229 -1.52 21.33 -5.76
CA TYR A 229 -1.45 22.77 -5.77
C TYR A 229 -2.81 23.40 -5.49
N THR A 230 -2.85 24.32 -4.55
CA THR A 230 -4.06 25.02 -4.08
C THR A 230 -3.81 26.52 -4.16
N PRO A 231 -3.94 27.15 -5.34
CA PRO A 231 -3.65 28.56 -5.52
C PRO A 231 -4.53 29.45 -4.63
N ASP A 232 -5.73 29.01 -4.36
CA ASP A 232 -6.68 29.62 -3.44
C ASP A 232 -7.53 28.53 -2.75
N GLU A 233 -8.29 28.89 -1.70
CA GLU A 233 -9.09 27.94 -0.91
C GLU A 233 -10.18 27.23 -1.73
N ARG A 234 -10.51 27.74 -2.90
CA ARG A 234 -11.58 27.23 -3.76
C ARG A 234 -11.08 26.34 -4.91
N VAL A 235 -9.77 26.33 -5.15
CA VAL A 235 -9.19 25.63 -6.31
C VAL A 235 -8.17 24.62 -5.84
N VAL A 236 -8.33 23.37 -6.30
CA VAL A 236 -7.41 22.27 -6.01
C VAL A 236 -7.02 21.59 -7.32
N TRP A 237 -5.73 21.50 -7.55
CA TRP A 237 -5.11 20.68 -8.58
C TRP A 237 -4.41 19.50 -7.92
N LYS A 238 -4.64 18.31 -8.43
CA LYS A 238 -3.90 17.11 -8.06
C LYS A 238 -3.39 16.43 -9.31
N VAL A 239 -2.15 15.99 -9.28
CA VAL A 239 -1.56 15.13 -10.31
C VAL A 239 -0.92 13.96 -9.60
N TYR A 240 -1.27 12.76 -9.99
CA TYR A 240 -0.68 11.53 -9.50
C TYR A 240 -0.11 10.74 -10.68
N ALA A 241 1.12 10.31 -10.57
CA ALA A 241 1.78 9.47 -11.55
C ALA A 241 2.46 8.30 -10.85
N GLN A 242 2.35 7.14 -11.44
CA GLN A 242 2.96 5.90 -10.98
C GLN A 242 3.61 5.18 -12.14
N TYR A 243 4.80 4.65 -11.90
CA TYR A 243 5.48 3.71 -12.78
C TYR A 243 5.86 2.48 -11.98
N ASP A 244 5.66 1.31 -12.55
CA ASP A 244 6.19 0.08 -12.01
C ASP A 244 6.70 -0.84 -13.11
N ARG A 245 7.75 -1.59 -12.76
CA ARG A 245 8.35 -2.61 -13.58
C ARG A 245 8.52 -3.89 -12.77
N THR A 246 8.06 -4.99 -13.33
CA THR A 246 8.17 -6.33 -12.74
C THR A 246 8.87 -7.25 -13.72
N ASP A 247 9.89 -7.96 -13.26
CA ASP A 247 10.61 -8.98 -14.02
C ASP A 247 10.79 -10.24 -13.17
N PHE A 248 10.50 -11.41 -13.72
CA PHE A 248 10.86 -12.70 -13.14
C PHE A 248 10.78 -13.83 -14.17
N SER A 249 11.47 -14.93 -13.89
CA SER A 249 11.27 -16.19 -14.62
C SER A 249 11.29 -17.39 -13.69
N THR A 250 10.42 -18.34 -13.94
CA THR A 250 10.22 -19.52 -13.10
C THR A 250 9.99 -20.76 -13.95
N TYR A 251 10.40 -21.92 -13.45
CA TYR A 251 10.07 -23.19 -14.07
C TYR A 251 8.70 -23.67 -13.63
N GLU A 252 7.90 -24.11 -14.60
CA GLU A 252 6.54 -24.57 -14.40
C GLU A 252 6.37 -26.03 -14.77
N GLY A 253 5.67 -26.76 -13.89
CA GLY A 253 5.23 -28.15 -14.08
C GLY A 253 6.36 -29.18 -14.14
N ASP A 254 5.98 -30.46 -14.25
CA ASP A 254 6.90 -31.61 -14.28
C ASP A 254 7.86 -31.54 -15.46
N ASN A 255 7.45 -30.93 -16.55
CA ASN A 255 8.27 -30.73 -17.74
C ASN A 255 9.25 -29.55 -17.68
N ARG A 256 9.34 -28.86 -16.55
CA ARG A 256 10.22 -27.71 -16.34
C ARG A 256 10.16 -26.69 -17.49
N ARG A 257 8.95 -26.29 -17.86
CA ARG A 257 8.78 -25.21 -18.84
C ARG A 257 9.19 -23.89 -18.21
N LEU A 258 10.08 -23.17 -18.88
CA LEU A 258 10.46 -21.84 -18.45
C LEU A 258 9.34 -20.86 -18.80
N PHE A 259 8.79 -20.21 -17.78
CA PHE A 259 7.85 -19.11 -17.89
C PHE A 259 8.57 -17.83 -17.45
N GLY A 260 8.69 -16.86 -18.34
CA GLY A 260 9.27 -15.55 -18.05
C GLY A 260 8.24 -14.44 -18.25
N LEU A 261 8.25 -13.45 -17.37
CA LEU A 261 7.40 -12.28 -17.43
C LEU A 261 8.22 -11.04 -17.19
N GLY A 262 8.08 -10.06 -18.11
CA GLY A 262 8.55 -8.69 -17.95
C GLY A 262 7.38 -7.76 -18.24
N GLU A 263 7.07 -6.89 -17.30
CA GLU A 263 5.94 -5.95 -17.40
C GLU A 263 6.38 -4.55 -16.98
N ASP A 264 6.02 -3.57 -17.81
CA ASP A 264 6.11 -2.16 -17.50
C ASP A 264 4.71 -1.56 -17.45
N ASN A 265 4.40 -0.79 -16.42
CA ASN A 265 3.11 -0.15 -16.28
C ASN A 265 3.27 1.32 -15.89
N ILE A 266 2.49 2.18 -16.52
CA ILE A 266 2.43 3.60 -16.25
C ILE A 266 0.96 3.97 -16.00
N TYR A 267 0.73 4.68 -14.91
CA TYR A 267 -0.56 5.26 -14.58
C TYR A 267 -0.38 6.75 -14.30
N VAL A 268 -1.19 7.58 -14.93
CA VAL A 268 -1.19 9.04 -14.70
C VAL A 268 -2.62 9.50 -14.57
N ASN A 269 -2.86 10.32 -13.59
CA ASN A 269 -4.14 10.96 -13.40
C ASN A 269 -3.96 12.43 -13.00
N ALA A 270 -4.85 13.28 -13.46
CA ALA A 270 -4.89 14.69 -13.11
C ALA A 270 -6.32 15.10 -12.79
N THR A 271 -6.52 15.72 -11.63
CA THR A 271 -7.83 16.21 -11.24
C THR A 271 -7.79 17.71 -10.95
N PHE A 272 -8.83 18.37 -11.37
CA PHE A 272 -9.08 19.78 -11.10
C PHE A 272 -10.43 19.94 -10.41
N ARG A 273 -10.46 20.63 -9.29
CA ARG A 273 -11.69 20.96 -8.58
C ARG A 273 -11.75 22.43 -8.27
N ARG A 274 -12.90 23.05 -8.57
CA ARG A 274 -13.18 24.43 -8.22
C ARG A 274 -14.54 24.52 -7.54
N HIS A 275 -14.55 25.11 -6.35
CA HIS A 275 -15.78 25.47 -5.65
C HIS A 275 -16.19 26.89 -6.06
N THR A 276 -17.36 27.03 -6.64
CA THR A 276 -17.94 28.32 -7.00
C THR A 276 -18.84 28.80 -5.83
N SER A 277 -19.05 30.10 -5.72
CA SER A 277 -19.94 30.67 -4.72
C SER A 277 -21.37 30.11 -4.92
N GLY A 278 -21.93 29.47 -3.88
CA GLY A 278 -23.18 28.75 -3.92
C GLY A 278 -22.97 27.24 -3.83
N GLU A 279 -23.99 26.47 -4.18
CA GLU A 279 -23.98 24.99 -4.13
C GLU A 279 -23.28 24.32 -5.31
N TRP A 280 -22.68 25.09 -6.24
CA TRP A 280 -22.06 24.57 -7.44
C TRP A 280 -20.59 24.23 -7.21
N SER A 281 -20.20 23.02 -7.59
CA SER A 281 -18.82 22.61 -7.71
C SER A 281 -18.53 22.09 -9.12
N LEU A 282 -17.41 22.48 -9.70
CA LEU A 282 -16.91 21.93 -10.95
C LEU A 282 -15.75 20.98 -10.64
N SER A 283 -15.85 19.76 -11.11
CA SER A 283 -14.76 18.77 -11.05
C SER A 283 -14.47 18.29 -12.47
N LEU A 284 -13.21 18.29 -12.83
CA LEU A 284 -12.72 17.74 -14.11
C LEU A 284 -11.67 16.68 -13.78
N ILE A 285 -11.84 15.51 -14.36
CA ILE A 285 -10.91 14.38 -14.26
C ILE A 285 -10.46 14.09 -15.69
N HIS A 286 -9.17 14.10 -15.91
CA HIS A 286 -8.60 13.79 -17.23
C HIS A 286 -7.82 12.47 -17.15
N ILE A 287 -8.10 11.60 -18.11
CA ILE A 287 -7.43 10.31 -18.32
C ILE A 287 -6.20 10.54 -19.20
#